data_9a0e9433f471dfb7a8a4f18d008e2dd3
#
_entry.id   9a0e9433f471dfb7a8a4f18d008e2dd3
#
_cell.length_a   1.000
_cell.length_b   1.000
_cell.length_c   1.000
_cell.angle_alpha   90.00
_cell.angle_beta   90.00
_cell.angle_gamma   90.00
#
_symmetry.space_group_name_H-M   'P 1'
#
loop_
_entity.id
_entity.type
_entity.pdbx_description
1 polymer ?
#
loop_
_entity_poly.entity_id
_entity_poly.type
_entity_poly.pdbx_seq_one_letter_code
_entity_poly.pdbx_strand_id
1 'polypeptide(L)'
;MDQRIQLKHPSDKKAVSMDKNKYDVLKNALLDYLKIKGESIHSEIFQAITEDFKNNKTNFEGSVAWHLEWVMLDLEARKEIKRIADKSPVKFVLFSEPY
;
A
#
# COMPACT_ATOMS: atom_id res chain seq x y z
N MET A 1 -13.95 -13.87 14.17
CA MET A 1 -13.32 -12.88 15.04
C MET A 1 -12.46 -11.95 14.22
N ASP A 2 -12.62 -10.68 14.47
CA ASP A 2 -11.89 -9.68 13.71
C ASP A 2 -10.47 -9.58 14.23
N GLN A 3 -9.52 -9.90 13.38
CA GLN A 3 -8.12 -9.72 13.69
C GLN A 3 -7.70 -8.33 13.28
N ARG A 4 -6.81 -7.73 14.06
CA ARG A 4 -6.26 -6.42 13.74
C ARG A 4 -4.75 -6.51 13.66
N ILE A 5 -4.18 -5.64 12.85
CA ILE A 5 -2.73 -5.55 12.70
C ILE A 5 -2.29 -4.13 13.09
N GLN A 6 -1.23 -4.04 13.89
CA GLN A 6 -0.63 -2.76 14.23
C GLN A 6 0.35 -2.39 13.13
N LEU A 7 0.10 -1.27 12.47
CA LEU A 7 0.94 -0.80 11.40
C LEU A 7 2.18 -0.07 11.93
N LYS A 8 3.13 0.16 11.05
CA LYS A 8 4.38 0.86 11.34
C LYS A 8 4.47 2.12 10.50
N HIS A 9 5.22 3.11 10.98
CA HIS A 9 5.50 4.33 10.23
C HIS A 9 6.99 4.38 9.92
N PRO A 10 7.40 4.75 8.69
CA PRO A 10 8.81 4.74 8.32
C PRO A 10 9.68 5.69 9.14
N SER A 11 9.11 6.73 9.73
CA SER A 11 9.82 7.66 10.61
C SER A 11 9.65 7.32 12.10
N ASP A 12 9.26 6.07 12.39
CA ASP A 12 9.06 5.60 13.76
C ASP A 12 8.01 6.39 14.55
N LYS A 13 7.07 7.00 13.84
CA LYS A 13 5.95 7.69 14.46
C LYS A 13 4.85 6.70 14.80
N LYS A 14 3.97 7.12 15.70
CA LYS A 14 2.81 6.32 16.07
C LYS A 14 1.93 6.07 14.83
N ALA A 15 1.57 4.81 14.62
CA ALA A 15 0.74 4.42 13.50
C ALA A 15 -0.57 3.81 13.99
N VAL A 16 -1.52 3.70 13.05
CA VAL A 16 -2.84 3.13 13.36
C VAL A 16 -2.82 1.62 13.35
N SER A 17 -3.82 1.00 13.96
CA SER A 17 -4.10 -0.40 13.72
C SER A 17 -5.30 -0.48 12.78
N MET A 18 -5.40 -1.56 12.02
CA MET A 18 -6.54 -1.75 11.13
C MET A 18 -6.94 -3.21 11.04
N ASP A 19 -8.11 -3.46 10.48
CA ASP A 19 -8.58 -4.80 10.24
C ASP A 19 -7.59 -5.55 9.35
N LYS A 20 -7.18 -6.73 9.77
CA LYS A 20 -6.17 -7.49 9.05
C LYS A 20 -6.62 -7.90 7.66
N ASN A 21 -7.90 -8.21 7.47
CA ASN A 21 -8.41 -8.57 6.15
C ASN A 21 -8.29 -7.40 5.18
N LYS A 22 -8.61 -6.20 5.63
CA LYS A 22 -8.45 -5.00 4.80
C LYS A 22 -6.99 -4.75 4.46
N TYR A 23 -6.12 -4.90 5.45
CA TYR A 23 -4.68 -4.77 5.26
C TYR A 23 -4.18 -5.75 4.21
N ASP A 24 -4.53 -7.04 4.36
CA ASP A 24 -4.07 -8.08 3.45
C ASP A 24 -4.57 -7.86 2.02
N VAL A 25 -5.81 -7.46 1.86
CA VAL A 25 -6.40 -7.18 0.53
C VAL A 25 -5.65 -6.05 -0.15
N LEU A 26 -5.41 -4.95 0.56
CA LEU A 26 -4.70 -3.81 0.00
C LEU A 26 -3.23 -4.12 -0.26
N LYS A 27 -2.58 -4.80 0.67
CA LYS A 27 -1.19 -5.19 0.52
C LYS A 27 -0.99 -6.05 -0.72
N ASN A 28 -1.81 -7.07 -0.88
CA ASN A 28 -1.68 -7.96 -2.03
C ASN A 28 -1.93 -7.23 -3.34
N ALA A 29 -2.97 -6.40 -3.40
CA ALA A 29 -3.28 -5.63 -4.59
C ALA A 29 -2.13 -4.67 -4.96
N LEU A 30 -1.58 -3.99 -3.95
CA LEU A 30 -0.49 -3.05 -4.16
C LEU A 30 0.78 -3.74 -4.65
N LEU A 31 1.18 -4.83 -3.98
CA LEU A 31 2.40 -5.52 -4.34
C LEU A 31 2.29 -6.15 -5.73
N ASP A 32 1.15 -6.74 -6.06
CA ASP A 32 0.91 -7.28 -7.39
C ASP A 32 0.98 -6.19 -8.47
N TYR A 33 0.38 -5.04 -8.19
CA TYR A 33 0.40 -3.93 -9.13
C TYR A 33 1.84 -3.46 -9.39
N LEU A 34 2.62 -3.24 -8.34
CA LEU A 34 3.99 -2.77 -8.48
C LEU A 34 4.88 -3.81 -9.16
N LYS A 35 4.61 -5.09 -8.93
CA LYS A 35 5.35 -6.18 -9.58
C LYS A 35 5.17 -6.13 -11.09
N ILE A 36 3.98 -5.80 -11.55
CA ILE A 36 3.66 -5.77 -12.98
C ILE A 36 4.06 -4.44 -13.62
N LYS A 37 3.76 -3.32 -12.97
CA LYS A 37 3.93 -1.98 -13.53
C LYS A 37 5.27 -1.33 -13.22
N GLY A 38 5.93 -1.75 -12.14
CA GLY A 38 7.15 -1.10 -11.69
C GLY A 38 6.88 0.24 -11.03
N GLU A 39 7.78 1.21 -11.19
CA GLU A 39 7.65 2.52 -10.54
C GLU A 39 6.34 3.19 -10.89
N SER A 40 5.63 3.64 -9.86
CA SER A 40 4.33 4.28 -10.02
C SER A 40 4.12 5.37 -8.98
N ILE A 41 3.40 6.42 -9.35
CA ILE A 41 3.03 7.47 -8.41
C ILE A 41 1.78 7.04 -7.63
N HIS A 42 1.55 7.69 -6.50
CA HIS A 42 0.44 7.33 -5.61
C HIS A 42 -0.92 7.34 -6.32
N SER A 43 -1.17 8.34 -7.15
CA SER A 43 -2.45 8.45 -7.85
C SER A 43 -2.69 7.30 -8.82
N GLU A 44 -1.64 6.84 -9.49
CA GLU A 44 -1.75 5.69 -10.39
C GLU A 44 -2.07 4.42 -9.62
N ILE A 45 -1.39 4.24 -8.47
CA ILE A 45 -1.61 3.09 -7.61
C ILE A 45 -3.05 3.09 -7.08
N PHE A 46 -3.51 4.23 -6.58
CA PHE A 46 -4.86 4.37 -6.04
C PHE A 46 -5.92 4.07 -7.10
N GLN A 47 -5.74 4.62 -8.28
CA GLN A 47 -6.69 4.42 -9.38
C GLN A 47 -6.73 2.94 -9.80
N ALA A 48 -5.57 2.31 -9.92
CA ALA A 48 -5.49 0.90 -10.32
C ALA A 48 -6.17 -0.01 -9.29
N ILE A 49 -5.93 0.24 -8.00
CA ILE A 49 -6.53 -0.57 -6.94
C ILE A 49 -8.04 -0.37 -6.90
N THR A 50 -8.51 0.88 -7.06
CA THR A 50 -9.94 1.18 -7.07
C THR A 50 -10.64 0.47 -8.22
N GLU A 51 -10.03 0.50 -9.40
CA GLU A 51 -10.56 -0.18 -10.57
C GLU A 51 -10.56 -1.69 -10.40
N ASP A 52 -9.49 -2.23 -9.82
CA ASP A 52 -9.40 -3.67 -9.55
C ASP A 52 -10.51 -4.12 -8.62
N PHE A 53 -10.74 -3.37 -7.55
CA PHE A 53 -11.82 -3.68 -6.60
C PHE A 53 -13.19 -3.62 -7.28
N LYS A 54 -13.40 -2.63 -8.14
CA LYS A 54 -14.66 -2.49 -8.87
C LYS A 54 -14.85 -3.64 -9.85
N ASN A 55 -13.84 -4.00 -10.61
CA ASN A 55 -13.93 -5.06 -11.61
C ASN A 55 -14.12 -6.42 -11.00
N ASN A 56 -13.51 -6.68 -9.86
CA ASN A 56 -13.61 -7.95 -9.16
C ASN A 56 -14.72 -7.96 -8.11
N LYS A 57 -15.51 -6.88 -8.05
CA LYS A 57 -16.60 -6.74 -7.08
C LYS A 57 -16.14 -6.96 -5.65
N THR A 58 -14.92 -6.50 -5.35
CA THR A 58 -14.38 -6.57 -4.00
C THR A 58 -15.15 -5.59 -3.11
N ASN A 59 -15.75 -6.12 -2.05
CA ASN A 59 -16.49 -5.29 -1.11
C ASN A 59 -15.53 -4.77 -0.04
N PHE A 60 -15.06 -3.53 -0.25
CA PHE A 60 -14.16 -2.88 0.69
C PHE A 60 -14.91 -1.78 1.43
N GLU A 61 -15.11 -1.97 2.72
CA GLU A 61 -15.80 -1.00 3.55
C GLU A 61 -14.85 0.10 4.03
N GLY A 62 -15.31 1.33 3.99
CA GLY A 62 -14.54 2.48 4.42
C GLY A 62 -13.76 3.10 3.28
N SER A 63 -12.91 4.07 3.60
CA SER A 63 -12.14 4.81 2.62
C SER A 63 -10.94 4.01 2.13
N VAL A 64 -10.93 3.66 0.85
CA VAL A 64 -9.78 3.01 0.23
C VAL A 64 -8.57 3.94 0.31
N ALA A 65 -8.76 5.24 0.07
CA ALA A 65 -7.66 6.21 0.09
C ALA A 65 -6.97 6.25 1.45
N TRP A 66 -7.74 6.32 2.54
CA TRP A 66 -7.20 6.36 3.89
C TRP A 66 -6.44 5.08 4.22
N HIS A 67 -7.07 3.93 3.95
CA HIS A 67 -6.45 2.64 4.25
C HIS A 67 -5.19 2.41 3.40
N LEU A 68 -5.25 2.77 2.13
CA LEU A 68 -4.11 2.59 1.23
C LEU A 68 -2.91 3.41 1.70
N GLU A 69 -3.14 4.65 2.10
CA GLU A 69 -2.05 5.50 2.57
C GLU A 69 -1.32 4.88 3.75
N TRP A 70 -2.07 4.38 4.74
CA TRP A 70 -1.46 3.73 5.90
C TRP A 70 -0.78 2.41 5.55
N VAL A 71 -1.37 1.62 4.64
CA VAL A 71 -0.74 0.38 4.19
C VAL A 71 0.58 0.69 3.49
N MET A 72 0.61 1.73 2.66
CA MET A 72 1.85 2.12 1.97
C MET A 72 2.93 2.57 2.95
N LEU A 73 2.57 3.35 3.97
CA LEU A 73 3.52 3.75 5.00
C LEU A 73 4.06 2.53 5.76
N ASP A 74 3.18 1.60 6.09
CA ASP A 74 3.58 0.38 6.78
C ASP A 74 4.53 -0.47 5.94
N LEU A 75 4.22 -0.66 4.65
CA LEU A 75 5.07 -1.45 3.76
C LEU A 75 6.42 -0.77 3.54
N GLU A 76 6.44 0.55 3.50
CA GLU A 76 7.69 1.31 3.43
C GLU A 76 8.52 1.07 4.70
N ALA A 77 7.87 1.11 5.87
CA ALA A 77 8.54 0.86 7.15
C ALA A 77 9.08 -0.56 7.26
N ARG A 78 8.37 -1.53 6.68
CA ARG A 78 8.79 -2.94 6.65
C ARG A 78 9.75 -3.26 5.51
N LYS A 79 10.09 -2.27 4.71
CA LYS A 79 11.00 -2.40 3.57
C LYS A 79 10.50 -3.37 2.51
N GLU A 80 9.20 -3.36 2.29
CA GLU A 80 8.60 -4.13 1.19
C GLU A 80 8.39 -3.25 -0.04
N ILE A 81 8.24 -1.93 0.14
CA ILE A 81 8.25 -0.96 -0.94
C ILE A 81 9.23 0.16 -0.61
N LYS A 82 9.65 0.87 -1.64
CA LYS A 82 10.62 1.95 -1.53
C LYS A 82 10.05 3.21 -2.15
N ARG A 83 10.27 4.33 -1.47
CA ARG A 83 9.89 5.65 -1.95
C ARG A 83 11.06 6.26 -2.72
N ILE A 84 10.80 6.70 -3.94
CA ILE A 84 11.78 7.42 -4.75
C ILE A 84 11.38 8.89 -4.75
N ALA A 85 12.08 9.69 -3.96
CA ALA A 85 11.68 11.05 -3.66
C ALA A 85 12.60 12.11 -4.26
N ASP A 86 13.57 11.71 -5.08
CA ASP A 86 14.54 12.63 -5.70
C ASP A 86 13.93 13.48 -6.80
N LYS A 87 12.72 13.14 -7.25
CA LYS A 87 11.98 13.89 -8.26
C LYS A 87 10.53 14.00 -7.85
N SER A 88 9.86 15.04 -8.32
CA SER A 88 8.43 15.21 -8.12
C SER A 88 7.71 14.81 -9.42
N PRO A 89 6.65 14.01 -9.37
CA PRO A 89 6.02 13.45 -8.17
C PRO A 89 6.81 12.25 -7.61
N VAL A 90 6.62 11.99 -6.34
CA VAL A 90 7.26 10.85 -5.67
C VAL A 90 6.73 9.56 -6.25
N LYS A 91 7.63 8.61 -6.53
CA LYS A 91 7.28 7.29 -7.05
C LYS A 91 7.53 6.23 -6.00
N PHE A 92 6.85 5.11 -6.17
CA PHE A 92 6.99 3.94 -5.32
C PHE A 92 7.34 2.73 -6.18
N VAL A 93 8.13 1.83 -5.63
CA VAL A 93 8.57 0.62 -6.31
C VAL A 93 8.75 -0.48 -5.27
N LEU A 94 8.73 -1.73 -5.71
CA LEU A 94 9.03 -2.83 -4.80
C LEU A 94 10.46 -2.68 -4.30
N PHE A 95 10.66 -2.91 -2.99
CA PHE A 95 12.00 -2.85 -2.42
C PHE A 95 12.77 -4.10 -2.84
N SER A 96 13.96 -3.88 -3.41
CA SER A 96 14.83 -4.98 -3.81
C SER A 96 16.21 -4.71 -3.24
N GLU A 97 16.66 -5.59 -2.35
CA GLU A 97 17.97 -5.44 -1.76
C GLU A 97 19.04 -5.92 -2.76
N PRO A 98 20.10 -5.15 -2.94
CA PRO A 98 21.20 -5.62 -3.79
C PRO A 98 21.92 -6.79 -3.12
N TYR A 99 22.39 -7.68 -3.93
CA TYR A 99 23.15 -8.83 -3.48
C TYR A 99 24.61 -8.46 -3.20
#